data_18035b75f71436f89a4b722db1af5a8b
#
_entry.id   18035b75f71436f89a4b722db1af5a8b
#
_cell.length_a   1.000
_cell.length_b   1.000
_cell.length_c   1.000
_cell.angle_alpha   90.00
_cell.angle_beta   90.00
_cell.angle_gamma   90.00
#
_symmetry.space_group_name_H-M   'P 1'
#
loop_
_entity.id
_entity.type
_entity.pdbx_description
1 polymer ?
#
loop_
_entity_poly.entity_id
_entity_poly.type
_entity_poly.pdbx_seq_one_letter_code
_entity_poly.pdbx_strand_id
1 'polypeptide(L)'
;TGYLGSPRQIEIVSAFIERFRKPETLVVVDPVLGDNGKLYSKMTEEMVVQMRRLAACADVLTPNLTEAFALLDRPYKAECSNAELKQIIADLSELGADTVIITGAPVPGQPGLTSVIARSKCDRRTWKVTCPYLPAHYPGTGDSFTSVITGSLLQGDSLPIALDRATQFILQ
;
A
#
# COMPACT_ATOMS: atom_id res chain seq x y z
N THR A 1 -2.76 10.39 0.99
CA THR A 1 -3.11 10.54 -0.44
C THR A 1 -3.84 9.30 -0.92
N GLY A 2 -4.70 9.46 -1.93
CA GLY A 2 -5.37 8.37 -2.65
C GLY A 2 -5.17 8.58 -4.16
N TYR A 3 -6.23 8.40 -4.96
CA TYR A 3 -6.17 8.54 -6.41
C TYR A 3 -5.71 9.94 -6.86
N LEU A 4 -4.65 9.98 -7.64
CA LEU A 4 -4.12 11.17 -8.32
C LEU A 4 -4.23 10.96 -9.84
N GLY A 5 -4.95 11.83 -10.52
CA GLY A 5 -5.35 11.65 -11.93
C GLY A 5 -4.38 12.22 -12.96
N SER A 6 -3.22 12.77 -12.55
CA SER A 6 -2.21 13.30 -13.47
C SER A 6 -0.83 13.41 -12.82
N PRO A 7 0.27 13.40 -13.60
CA PRO A 7 1.62 13.65 -13.10
C PRO A 7 1.72 14.98 -12.35
N ARG A 8 1.02 16.00 -12.83
CA ARG A 8 1.01 17.34 -12.20
C ARG A 8 0.42 17.31 -10.79
N GLN A 9 -0.62 16.51 -10.54
CA GLN A 9 -1.17 16.36 -9.19
C GLN A 9 -0.17 15.70 -8.25
N ILE A 10 0.56 14.68 -8.72
CA ILE A 10 1.61 14.01 -7.94
C ILE A 10 2.71 15.01 -7.56
N GLU A 11 3.17 15.83 -8.53
CA GLU A 11 4.16 16.88 -8.27
C GLU A 11 3.69 17.88 -7.21
N ILE A 12 2.44 18.36 -7.33
CA ILE A 12 1.88 19.33 -6.37
C ILE A 12 1.82 18.71 -4.96
N VAL A 13 1.37 17.48 -4.84
CA VAL A 13 1.29 16.79 -3.54
C VAL A 13 2.70 16.57 -2.97
N SER A 14 3.67 16.15 -3.77
CA SER A 14 5.06 15.98 -3.33
C SER A 14 5.65 17.29 -2.82
N ALA A 15 5.50 18.38 -3.59
CA ALA A 15 5.99 19.70 -3.20
C ALA A 15 5.28 20.22 -1.92
N PHE A 16 3.99 19.90 -1.76
CA PHE A 16 3.25 20.25 -0.54
C PHE A 16 3.81 19.51 0.68
N ILE A 17 4.07 18.21 0.55
CA ILE A 17 4.67 17.40 1.62
C ILE A 17 6.03 17.97 2.00
N GLU A 18 6.92 18.18 1.02
CA GLU A 18 8.25 18.75 1.26
C GLU A 18 8.20 20.08 2.01
N ARG A 19 7.27 20.96 1.63
CA ARG A 19 7.17 22.31 2.18
C ARG A 19 6.56 22.37 3.57
N PHE A 20 5.57 21.51 3.86
CA PHE A 20 4.73 21.64 5.06
C PHE A 20 4.91 20.50 6.07
N ARG A 21 5.64 19.43 5.73
CA ARG A 21 5.92 18.33 6.64
C ARG A 21 6.67 18.84 7.88
N LYS A 22 6.18 18.43 9.04
CA LYS A 22 6.77 18.65 10.34
C LYS A 22 7.19 17.30 10.95
N PRO A 23 8.00 17.27 12.02
CA PRO A 23 8.39 16.01 12.66
C PRO A 23 7.22 15.12 13.09
N GLU A 24 6.11 15.73 13.50
CA GLU A 24 4.89 15.04 13.93
C GLU A 24 3.91 14.70 12.78
N THR A 25 4.22 15.10 11.55
CA THR A 25 3.35 14.84 10.40
C THR A 25 3.46 13.38 9.97
N LEU A 26 2.35 12.68 9.94
CA LEU A 26 2.24 11.35 9.35
C LEU A 26 1.85 11.45 7.87
N VAL A 27 2.71 11.01 6.98
CA VAL A 27 2.48 10.97 5.53
C VAL A 27 2.09 9.55 5.12
N VAL A 28 0.83 9.36 4.76
CA VAL A 28 0.31 8.08 4.29
C VAL A 28 0.04 8.17 2.79
N VAL A 29 0.64 7.30 2.01
CA VAL A 29 0.49 7.25 0.55
C VAL A 29 -0.18 5.95 0.15
N ASP A 30 -1.39 6.07 -0.42
CA ASP A 30 -2.04 5.01 -1.17
C ASP A 30 -1.68 5.21 -2.66
N PRO A 31 -0.80 4.37 -3.24
CA PRO A 31 -0.25 4.60 -4.58
C PRO A 31 -1.17 4.08 -5.67
N VAL A 32 -2.40 4.60 -5.72
CA VAL A 32 -3.46 4.12 -6.62
C VAL A 32 -3.01 4.18 -8.09
N LEU A 33 -2.62 3.03 -8.64
CA LEU A 33 -2.14 2.88 -10.02
C LEU A 33 -2.92 1.83 -10.83
N GLY A 34 -3.42 0.79 -10.19
CA GLY A 34 -4.06 -0.31 -10.89
C GLY A 34 -4.49 -1.45 -9.98
N ASP A 35 -5.09 -2.47 -10.59
CA ASP A 35 -5.53 -3.67 -9.88
C ASP A 35 -5.53 -4.89 -10.82
N ASN A 36 -5.48 -6.11 -10.25
CA ASN A 36 -5.53 -7.38 -10.99
C ASN A 36 -4.49 -7.45 -12.15
N GLY A 37 -3.27 -6.95 -11.91
CA GLY A 37 -2.17 -6.97 -12.85
C GLY A 37 -2.26 -5.94 -13.98
N LYS A 38 -3.19 -4.98 -13.89
CA LYS A 38 -3.38 -3.96 -14.93
C LYS A 38 -3.40 -2.57 -14.32
N LEU A 39 -2.72 -1.63 -14.98
CA LEU A 39 -2.88 -0.22 -14.64
C LEU A 39 -4.27 0.26 -15.06
N TYR A 40 -4.83 1.20 -14.30
CA TYR A 40 -6.07 1.88 -14.69
C TYR A 40 -5.87 2.69 -15.98
N SER A 41 -6.93 2.88 -16.74
CA SER A 41 -6.88 3.45 -18.09
C SER A 41 -6.22 4.83 -18.22
N LYS A 42 -6.18 5.60 -17.14
CA LYS A 42 -5.53 6.92 -17.09
C LYS A 42 -4.12 6.89 -16.53
N MET A 43 -3.64 5.73 -16.07
CA MET A 43 -2.31 5.60 -15.49
C MET A 43 -1.29 5.33 -16.61
N THR A 44 -0.26 6.17 -16.67
CA THR A 44 0.84 6.09 -17.62
C THR A 44 2.13 5.66 -16.92
N GLU A 45 3.13 5.24 -17.67
CA GLU A 45 4.47 4.94 -17.14
C GLU A 45 5.07 6.16 -16.40
N GLU A 46 4.85 7.36 -16.94
CA GLU A 46 5.26 8.61 -16.27
C GLU A 46 4.64 8.73 -14.88
N MET A 47 3.35 8.42 -14.73
CA MET A 47 2.69 8.44 -13.43
C MET A 47 3.26 7.40 -12.47
N VAL A 48 3.65 6.23 -12.95
CA VAL A 48 4.32 5.21 -12.12
C VAL A 48 5.65 5.76 -11.61
N VAL A 49 6.45 6.40 -12.48
CA VAL A 49 7.73 7.01 -12.10
C VAL A 49 7.54 8.12 -11.05
N GLN A 50 6.54 8.98 -11.24
CA GLN A 50 6.23 10.05 -10.28
C GLN A 50 5.70 9.48 -8.96
N MET A 51 4.87 8.44 -9.02
CA MET A 51 4.34 7.79 -7.82
C MET A 51 5.45 7.13 -6.98
N ARG A 52 6.50 6.57 -7.61
CA ARG A 52 7.69 6.09 -6.86
C ARG A 52 8.35 7.20 -6.04
N ARG A 53 8.44 8.42 -6.60
CA ARG A 53 8.99 9.57 -5.90
C ARG A 53 8.11 9.99 -4.72
N LEU A 54 6.80 9.98 -4.92
CA LEU A 54 5.85 10.26 -3.84
C LEU A 54 5.91 9.18 -2.75
N ALA A 55 5.97 7.90 -3.14
CA ALA A 55 6.13 6.77 -2.21
C ALA A 55 7.39 6.88 -1.35
N ALA A 56 8.49 7.44 -1.89
CA ALA A 56 9.71 7.67 -1.14
C ALA A 56 9.57 8.74 -0.03
N CYS A 57 8.54 9.58 -0.09
CA CYS A 57 8.25 10.59 0.93
C CYS A 57 7.30 10.07 2.03
N ALA A 58 6.77 8.87 1.90
CA ALA A 58 5.78 8.32 2.80
C ALA A 58 6.39 7.81 4.12
N ASP A 59 5.65 7.96 5.21
CA ASP A 59 5.88 7.20 6.44
C ASP A 59 5.19 5.84 6.33
N VAL A 60 4.00 5.81 5.72
CA VAL A 60 3.24 4.59 5.47
C VAL A 60 2.84 4.52 4.00
N LEU A 61 3.13 3.39 3.36
CA LEU A 61 2.79 3.10 1.96
C LEU A 61 1.86 1.89 1.91
N THR A 62 0.71 1.99 1.20
CA THR A 62 -0.35 0.97 1.22
C THR A 62 -0.67 0.37 -0.16
N PRO A 63 0.29 -0.13 -0.94
CA PRO A 63 0.03 -0.67 -2.26
C PRO A 63 -0.78 -1.98 -2.20
N ASN A 64 -1.61 -2.22 -3.22
CA ASN A 64 -2.01 -3.57 -3.54
C ASN A 64 -0.87 -4.31 -4.28
N LEU A 65 -1.06 -5.61 -4.57
CA LEU A 65 0.00 -6.40 -5.20
C LEU A 65 0.36 -5.89 -6.61
N THR A 66 -0.59 -5.38 -7.39
CA THR A 66 -0.34 -4.80 -8.72
C THR A 66 0.53 -3.56 -8.63
N GLU A 67 0.20 -2.68 -7.73
CA GLU A 67 0.93 -1.44 -7.43
C GLU A 67 2.32 -1.73 -6.88
N ALA A 68 2.45 -2.74 -6.02
CA ALA A 68 3.74 -3.20 -5.52
C ALA A 68 4.70 -3.58 -6.66
N PHE A 69 4.23 -4.37 -7.61
CA PHE A 69 5.03 -4.74 -8.80
C PHE A 69 5.33 -3.54 -9.68
N ALA A 70 4.35 -2.64 -9.93
CA ALA A 70 4.56 -1.44 -10.72
C ALA A 70 5.59 -0.50 -10.08
N LEU A 71 5.51 -0.27 -8.78
CA LEU A 71 6.48 0.54 -8.04
C LEU A 71 7.89 -0.04 -8.08
N LEU A 72 8.04 -1.35 -8.11
CA LEU A 72 9.33 -2.03 -8.21
C LEU A 72 9.83 -2.22 -9.65
N ASP A 73 9.06 -1.78 -10.66
CA ASP A 73 9.38 -2.00 -12.07
C ASP A 73 9.55 -3.48 -12.44
N ARG A 74 8.64 -4.31 -11.94
CA ARG A 74 8.66 -5.76 -12.13
C ARG A 74 7.39 -6.24 -12.83
N PRO A 75 7.48 -7.28 -13.66
CA PRO A 75 6.31 -7.92 -14.24
C PRO A 75 5.38 -8.43 -13.14
N TYR A 76 4.07 -8.16 -13.27
CA TYR A 76 3.07 -8.64 -12.33
C TYR A 76 3.03 -10.17 -12.27
N LYS A 77 2.85 -10.69 -11.06
CA LYS A 77 2.71 -12.12 -10.77
C LYS A 77 1.56 -12.30 -9.79
N ALA A 78 0.48 -12.96 -10.23
CA ALA A 78 -0.70 -13.16 -9.40
C ALA A 78 -0.46 -14.14 -8.23
N GLU A 79 0.37 -15.16 -8.48
CA GLU A 79 0.73 -16.15 -7.46
C GLU A 79 2.13 -15.85 -6.94
N CYS A 80 2.23 -15.60 -5.66
CA CYS A 80 3.48 -15.35 -4.96
C CYS A 80 3.60 -16.29 -3.76
N SER A 81 4.76 -16.90 -3.59
CA SER A 81 5.11 -17.62 -2.36
C SER A 81 5.28 -16.64 -1.18
N ASN A 82 5.22 -17.15 0.03
CA ASN A 82 5.50 -16.33 1.21
C ASN A 82 6.92 -15.72 1.20
N ALA A 83 7.89 -16.41 0.61
CA ALA A 83 9.26 -15.90 0.48
C ALA A 83 9.32 -14.72 -0.51
N GLU A 84 8.63 -14.84 -1.67
CA GLU A 84 8.54 -13.75 -2.65
C GLU A 84 7.81 -12.54 -2.07
N LEU A 85 6.70 -12.72 -1.37
CA LEU A 85 5.98 -11.62 -0.71
C LEU A 85 6.84 -10.90 0.33
N LYS A 86 7.64 -11.64 1.11
CA LYS A 86 8.60 -11.05 2.05
C LYS A 86 9.69 -10.25 1.34
N GLN A 87 10.15 -10.73 0.18
CA GLN A 87 11.15 -9.99 -0.61
C GLN A 87 10.54 -8.73 -1.22
N ILE A 88 9.34 -8.82 -1.82
CA ILE A 88 8.64 -7.68 -2.39
C ILE A 88 8.44 -6.57 -1.35
N ILE A 89 7.96 -6.91 -0.16
CA ILE A 89 7.72 -5.89 0.89
C ILE A 89 9.05 -5.30 1.43
N ALA A 90 10.11 -6.09 1.46
CA ALA A 90 11.44 -5.59 1.81
C ALA A 90 11.96 -4.61 0.75
N ASP A 91 11.85 -4.95 -0.54
CA ASP A 91 12.30 -4.10 -1.63
C ASP A 91 11.48 -2.79 -1.72
N LEU A 92 10.17 -2.84 -1.46
CA LEU A 92 9.34 -1.64 -1.35
C LEU A 92 9.79 -0.73 -0.19
N SER A 93 10.20 -1.31 0.94
CA SER A 93 10.71 -0.54 2.06
C SER A 93 12.00 0.23 1.70
N GLU A 94 12.80 -0.28 0.76
CA GLU A 94 14.00 0.42 0.28
C GLU A 94 13.69 1.64 -0.58
N LEU A 95 12.44 1.80 -1.07
CA LEU A 95 12.03 3.02 -1.78
C LEU A 95 12.00 4.27 -0.88
N GLY A 96 11.85 4.10 0.43
CA GLY A 96 11.86 5.21 1.37
C GLY A 96 10.90 5.06 2.56
N ALA A 97 9.72 4.49 2.35
CA ALA A 97 8.69 4.39 3.38
C ALA A 97 9.16 3.61 4.64
N ASP A 98 8.81 4.12 5.83
CA ASP A 98 9.13 3.46 7.10
C ASP A 98 8.26 2.24 7.36
N THR A 99 7.02 2.28 6.90
CA THR A 99 6.08 1.17 6.99
C THR A 99 5.46 0.91 5.62
N VAL A 100 5.51 -0.33 5.16
CA VAL A 100 4.85 -0.78 3.93
C VAL A 100 3.77 -1.79 4.28
N ILE A 101 2.59 -1.63 3.69
CA ILE A 101 1.43 -2.51 3.89
C ILE A 101 0.93 -2.96 2.51
N ILE A 102 1.17 -4.22 2.14
CA ILE A 102 0.64 -4.79 0.89
C ILE A 102 -0.75 -5.35 1.17
N THR A 103 -1.76 -4.86 0.45
CA THR A 103 -3.13 -5.35 0.51
C THR A 103 -3.42 -6.39 -0.59
N GLY A 104 -4.40 -7.25 -0.37
CA GLY A 104 -4.84 -8.20 -1.37
C GLY A 104 -3.80 -9.25 -1.76
N ALA A 105 -2.84 -9.55 -0.89
CA ALA A 105 -1.81 -10.54 -1.19
C ALA A 105 -2.39 -11.97 -1.16
N PRO A 106 -2.02 -12.84 -2.14
CA PRO A 106 -2.52 -14.20 -2.19
C PRO A 106 -2.03 -15.02 -0.99
N VAL A 107 -2.83 -16.01 -0.60
CA VAL A 107 -2.42 -17.00 0.39
C VAL A 107 -2.09 -18.30 -0.35
N PRO A 108 -0.81 -18.71 -0.44
CA PRO A 108 -0.39 -19.86 -1.22
C PRO A 108 -1.19 -21.14 -0.85
N GLY A 109 -1.74 -21.80 -1.87
CA GLY A 109 -2.54 -23.01 -1.72
C GLY A 109 -3.94 -22.81 -1.13
N GLN A 110 -4.39 -21.58 -0.89
CA GLN A 110 -5.70 -21.25 -0.31
C GLN A 110 -6.42 -20.13 -1.09
N PRO A 111 -7.00 -20.43 -2.27
CA PRO A 111 -7.59 -19.41 -3.15
C PRO A 111 -8.82 -18.71 -2.55
N GLY A 112 -9.43 -19.28 -1.51
CA GLY A 112 -10.53 -18.63 -0.77
C GLY A 112 -10.07 -17.63 0.30
N LEU A 113 -8.78 -17.39 0.44
CA LEU A 113 -8.21 -16.46 1.41
C LEU A 113 -7.36 -15.38 0.73
N THR A 114 -7.36 -14.23 1.33
CA THR A 114 -6.44 -13.13 1.01
C THR A 114 -5.71 -12.68 2.26
N SER A 115 -4.66 -11.90 2.10
CA SER A 115 -3.93 -11.39 3.26
C SER A 115 -3.47 -9.95 3.06
N VAL A 116 -3.34 -9.27 4.18
CA VAL A 116 -2.61 -8.01 4.30
C VAL A 116 -1.26 -8.33 4.94
N ILE A 117 -0.18 -7.84 4.34
CA ILE A 117 1.18 -8.06 4.85
C ILE A 117 1.80 -6.69 5.11
N ALA A 118 2.32 -6.47 6.30
CA ALA A 118 2.97 -5.23 6.68
C ALA A 118 4.40 -5.46 7.16
N ARG A 119 5.27 -4.51 6.87
CA ARG A 119 6.65 -4.47 7.37
C ARG A 119 6.97 -3.06 7.87
N SER A 120 7.55 -2.98 9.06
CA SER A 120 8.15 -1.75 9.59
C SER A 120 9.67 -1.81 9.53
N LYS A 121 10.31 -0.72 9.14
CA LYS A 121 11.77 -0.56 9.18
C LYS A 121 12.30 -0.48 10.61
N CYS A 122 11.54 0.14 11.51
CA CYS A 122 11.98 0.44 12.87
C CYS A 122 12.39 -0.82 13.63
N ASP A 123 11.58 -1.88 13.57
CA ASP A 123 11.84 -3.13 14.28
C ASP A 123 12.09 -4.33 13.35
N ARG A 124 12.06 -4.10 12.03
CA ARG A 124 12.21 -5.10 10.96
C ARG A 124 11.23 -6.27 11.04
N ARG A 125 10.15 -6.10 11.79
CA ARG A 125 9.10 -7.12 11.90
C ARG A 125 8.19 -7.11 10.69
N THR A 126 7.63 -8.28 10.42
CA THR A 126 6.61 -8.47 9.39
C THR A 126 5.38 -9.07 10.04
N TRP A 127 4.22 -8.49 9.77
CA TRP A 127 2.91 -8.97 10.21
C TRP A 127 2.11 -9.44 9.01
N LYS A 128 1.25 -10.40 9.25
CA LYS A 128 0.31 -10.90 8.24
C LYS A 128 -1.04 -11.10 8.89
N VAL A 129 -2.06 -10.46 8.34
CA VAL A 129 -3.47 -10.72 8.66
C VAL A 129 -4.08 -11.46 7.49
N THR A 130 -4.71 -12.59 7.76
CA THR A 130 -5.36 -13.42 6.73
C THR A 130 -6.87 -13.36 6.93
N CYS A 131 -7.61 -13.17 5.86
CA CYS A 131 -9.05 -13.06 5.89
C CYS A 131 -9.70 -13.76 4.69
N PRO A 132 -11.02 -14.04 4.71
CA PRO A 132 -11.73 -14.57 3.56
C PRO A 132 -11.59 -13.66 2.34
N TYR A 133 -11.36 -14.26 1.18
CA TYR A 133 -11.40 -13.54 -0.09
C TYR A 133 -12.87 -13.42 -0.54
N LEU A 134 -13.35 -12.20 -0.65
CA LEU A 134 -14.66 -11.90 -1.20
C LEU A 134 -14.50 -11.59 -2.69
N PRO A 135 -15.06 -12.42 -3.60
CA PRO A 135 -14.96 -12.21 -5.05
C PRO A 135 -15.92 -11.11 -5.52
N ALA A 136 -15.86 -9.96 -4.87
CA ALA A 136 -16.69 -8.80 -5.17
C ALA A 136 -15.77 -7.56 -5.24
N HIS A 137 -16.06 -6.69 -6.20
CA HIS A 137 -15.32 -5.44 -6.37
C HIS A 137 -16.16 -4.28 -5.84
N TYR A 138 -15.71 -3.69 -4.76
CA TYR A 138 -16.30 -2.49 -4.20
C TYR A 138 -15.33 -1.32 -4.38
N PRO A 139 -15.68 -0.33 -5.23
CA PRO A 139 -14.86 0.88 -5.36
C PRO A 139 -14.68 1.58 -4.01
N GLY A 140 -13.45 2.02 -3.71
CA GLY A 140 -13.15 2.72 -2.46
C GLY A 140 -12.73 1.85 -1.29
N THR A 141 -12.61 0.52 -1.45
CA THR A 141 -12.09 -0.35 -0.38
C THR A 141 -10.65 -0.02 0.00
N GLY A 142 -9.78 0.31 -0.96
CA GLY A 142 -8.40 0.76 -0.73
C GLY A 142 -8.38 2.06 0.07
N ASP A 143 -9.14 3.06 -0.38
CA ASP A 143 -9.25 4.35 0.31
C ASP A 143 -9.76 4.19 1.75
N SER A 144 -10.78 3.34 1.94
CA SER A 144 -11.34 3.03 3.27
C SER A 144 -10.31 2.34 4.16
N PHE A 145 -9.61 1.33 3.65
CA PHE A 145 -8.55 0.62 4.37
C PHE A 145 -7.46 1.60 4.83
N THR A 146 -6.93 2.39 3.90
CA THR A 146 -5.87 3.37 4.18
C THR A 146 -6.33 4.44 5.16
N SER A 147 -7.60 4.86 5.10
CA SER A 147 -8.18 5.81 6.06
C SER A 147 -8.26 5.24 7.47
N VAL A 148 -8.66 3.98 7.62
CA VAL A 148 -8.70 3.31 8.94
C VAL A 148 -7.29 3.12 9.50
N ILE A 149 -6.31 2.71 8.67
CA ILE A 149 -4.89 2.65 9.05
C ILE A 149 -4.42 4.01 9.58
N THR A 150 -4.68 5.07 8.83
CA THR A 150 -4.27 6.44 9.19
C THR A 150 -4.87 6.85 10.52
N GLY A 151 -6.19 6.69 10.70
CA GLY A 151 -6.89 7.06 11.92
C GLY A 151 -6.40 6.26 13.13
N SER A 152 -6.16 4.95 12.96
CA SER A 152 -5.68 4.06 14.01
C SER A 152 -4.28 4.46 14.50
N LEU A 153 -3.35 4.69 13.57
CA LEU A 153 -1.99 5.13 13.89
C LEU A 153 -1.96 6.50 14.56
N LEU A 154 -2.79 7.46 14.12
CA LEU A 154 -2.91 8.78 14.75
C LEU A 154 -3.51 8.71 16.17
N GLN A 155 -4.30 7.69 16.48
CA GLN A 155 -4.79 7.42 17.84
C GLN A 155 -3.76 6.72 18.73
N GLY A 156 -2.58 6.38 18.20
CA GLY A 156 -1.51 5.72 18.93
C GLY A 156 -1.59 4.20 18.97
N ASP A 157 -2.45 3.60 18.14
CA ASP A 157 -2.48 2.13 18.00
C ASP A 157 -1.17 1.61 17.43
N SER A 158 -0.78 0.41 17.85
CA SER A 158 0.33 -0.29 17.20
C SER A 158 -0.06 -0.77 15.79
N LEU A 159 0.93 -0.96 14.91
CA LEU A 159 0.71 -1.43 13.55
C LEU A 159 -0.15 -2.71 13.48
N PRO A 160 0.07 -3.77 14.29
CA PRO A 160 -0.80 -4.95 14.29
C PRO A 160 -2.27 -4.63 14.60
N ILE A 161 -2.54 -3.72 15.55
CA ILE A 161 -3.92 -3.30 15.88
C ILE A 161 -4.53 -2.53 14.72
N ALA A 162 -3.78 -1.61 14.11
CA ALA A 162 -4.26 -0.86 12.94
C ALA A 162 -4.60 -1.80 11.76
N LEU A 163 -3.76 -2.81 11.49
CA LEU A 163 -4.01 -3.82 10.46
C LEU A 163 -5.28 -4.63 10.72
N ASP A 164 -5.48 -5.09 11.95
CA ASP A 164 -6.66 -5.86 12.32
C ASP A 164 -7.92 -5.00 12.17
N ARG A 165 -7.94 -3.79 12.71
CA ARG A 165 -9.07 -2.86 12.59
C ARG A 165 -9.43 -2.57 11.13
N ALA A 166 -8.44 -2.24 10.30
CA ALA A 166 -8.67 -1.95 8.88
C ALA A 166 -9.20 -3.18 8.13
N THR A 167 -8.66 -4.37 8.40
CA THR A 167 -9.12 -5.62 7.79
C THR A 167 -10.55 -5.94 8.22
N GLN A 168 -10.88 -5.84 9.51
CA GLN A 168 -12.23 -6.08 10.01
C GLN A 168 -13.24 -5.08 9.45
N PHE A 169 -12.86 -3.81 9.29
CA PHE A 169 -13.73 -2.78 8.72
C PHE A 169 -14.12 -3.10 7.27
N ILE A 170 -13.17 -3.59 6.47
CA ILE A 170 -13.44 -3.94 5.06
C ILE A 170 -14.30 -5.21 4.92
N LEU A 171 -14.32 -6.08 5.92
CA LEU A 171 -15.10 -7.32 5.90
C LEU A 171 -16.57 -7.15 6.35
N GLN A 172 -16.96 -5.99 6.85
CA GLN A 172 -18.35 -5.67 7.25
C GLN A 172 -19.20 -5.24 6.06
#